data_5aab47323729f082291403dff2835cdf
#
_entry.id   5aab47323729f082291403dff2835cdf
#
_cell.length_a   1.000
_cell.length_b   1.000
_cell.length_c   1.000
_cell.angle_alpha   90.00
_cell.angle_beta   90.00
_cell.angle_gamma   90.00
#
_symmetry.space_group_name_H-M   'P 1'
#
loop_
_entity.id
_entity.type
_entity.pdbx_description
1 polymer ?
#
loop_
_entity_poly.entity_id
_entity_poly.type
_entity_poly.pdbx_seq_one_letter_code
_entity_poly.pdbx_strand_id
1 'polypeptide(L)'
;MLLSSLILHWIMLALQAQSQEAGLHAIFQTDQGQFTTELYFERAPRTVANFVSLAEGSRPWLDLEEGKIRQEPYYNGLGFHRIASGFVIQGGSPNGLGNDGPGYTFKDEFHPDLRHDSAGILSMANAGPNTNGSQFFITLAPTPFLDEVHSVFGRVVEGMEVIERLGNVPVVTHPLLGKTDTPITAPIIQSITLERQGELANQFNPLKISPALPRIEAIESRIFLTAQGDIRVAWDPLLGAKEYFYASTDMQNWSSIILPPQGEVSLMSLMQSYPIIMAKLIRATADP
;
A
#
# COMPACT_ATOMS: atom_id res chain seq x y z
N MET A 1 6.46 -54.73 -18.29
CA MET A 1 7.44 -53.62 -18.18
C MET A 1 6.85 -52.26 -18.52
N LEU A 2 6.01 -52.11 -19.55
CA LEU A 2 5.42 -50.80 -19.94
C LEU A 2 4.42 -50.22 -18.95
N LEU A 3 3.63 -51.01 -18.22
CA LEU A 3 2.68 -50.52 -17.24
C LEU A 3 3.35 -49.94 -15.98
N SER A 4 4.47 -50.54 -15.54
CA SER A 4 5.22 -50.01 -14.39
C SER A 4 5.90 -48.68 -14.66
N SER A 5 6.33 -48.43 -15.90
CA SER A 5 6.93 -47.16 -16.31
C SER A 5 5.89 -46.01 -16.36
N LEU A 6 4.67 -46.29 -16.80
CA LEU A 6 3.58 -45.32 -16.80
C LEU A 6 3.13 -44.94 -15.39
N ILE A 7 3.02 -45.90 -14.47
CA ILE A 7 2.66 -45.69 -13.09
C ILE A 7 3.74 -44.83 -12.36
N LEU A 8 5.02 -45.14 -12.59
CA LEU A 8 6.10 -44.32 -12.02
C LEU A 8 6.08 -42.89 -12.60
N HIS A 9 5.77 -42.73 -13.88
CA HIS A 9 5.68 -41.40 -14.49
C HIS A 9 4.52 -40.58 -13.92
N TRP A 10 3.35 -41.20 -13.71
CA TRP A 10 2.21 -40.57 -13.05
C TRP A 10 2.47 -40.25 -11.58
N ILE A 11 3.20 -41.11 -10.85
CA ILE A 11 3.62 -40.86 -9.45
C ILE A 11 4.63 -39.70 -9.40
N MET A 12 5.56 -39.62 -10.35
CA MET A 12 6.53 -38.51 -10.43
C MET A 12 5.86 -37.20 -10.82
N LEU A 13 4.88 -37.20 -11.74
CA LEU A 13 4.07 -36.03 -12.07
C LEU A 13 3.19 -35.58 -10.89
N ALA A 14 2.61 -36.53 -10.15
CA ALA A 14 1.84 -36.24 -8.95
C ALA A 14 2.73 -35.71 -7.80
N LEU A 15 3.95 -36.21 -7.64
CA LEU A 15 4.93 -35.70 -6.69
C LEU A 15 5.46 -34.32 -7.11
N GLN A 16 5.64 -34.03 -8.40
CA GLN A 16 5.98 -32.70 -8.89
C GLN A 16 4.83 -31.68 -8.73
N ALA A 17 3.59 -32.12 -8.86
CA ALA A 17 2.41 -31.28 -8.56
C ALA A 17 2.22 -30.99 -7.05
N GLN A 18 2.88 -31.73 -6.17
CA GLN A 18 2.80 -31.58 -4.72
C GLN A 18 3.93 -30.72 -4.12
N SER A 19 4.88 -30.27 -4.94
CA SER A 19 6.04 -29.47 -4.46
C SER A 19 5.84 -27.95 -4.49
N GLN A 20 4.65 -27.48 -4.80
CA GLN A 20 4.34 -26.07 -4.59
C GLN A 20 4.05 -25.89 -3.10
N GLU A 21 4.96 -25.23 -2.39
CA GLU A 21 4.84 -25.02 -0.94
C GLU A 21 3.51 -24.33 -0.63
N ALA A 22 2.76 -24.89 0.36
CA ALA A 22 1.53 -24.30 0.81
C ALA A 22 1.81 -22.89 1.33
N GLY A 23 1.10 -21.89 0.81
CA GLY A 23 1.35 -20.50 1.16
C GLY A 23 0.41 -19.51 0.49
N LEU A 24 0.56 -18.26 0.86
CA LEU A 24 -0.06 -17.12 0.21
C LEU A 24 1.00 -16.40 -0.63
N HIS A 25 0.78 -16.33 -1.92
CA HIS A 25 1.73 -15.73 -2.86
C HIS A 25 1.13 -14.52 -3.57
N ALA A 26 1.95 -13.50 -3.80
CA ALA A 26 1.61 -12.39 -4.66
C ALA A 26 2.49 -12.42 -5.92
N ILE A 27 1.84 -12.53 -7.08
CA ILE A 27 2.46 -12.54 -8.40
C ILE A 27 2.41 -11.12 -8.94
N PHE A 28 3.58 -10.50 -9.06
CA PHE A 28 3.74 -9.17 -9.62
C PHE A 28 4.02 -9.29 -11.12
N GLN A 29 3.11 -8.78 -11.93
CA GLN A 29 3.35 -8.58 -13.35
C GLN A 29 3.85 -7.16 -13.55
N THR A 30 5.08 -7.00 -14.07
CA THR A 30 5.66 -5.69 -14.36
C THR A 30 6.01 -5.57 -15.84
N ASP A 31 6.33 -4.35 -16.29
CA ASP A 31 6.88 -4.11 -17.64
C ASP A 31 8.31 -4.63 -17.81
N GLN A 32 8.98 -5.04 -16.71
CA GLN A 32 10.32 -5.65 -16.71
C GLN A 32 10.29 -7.18 -16.56
N GLY A 33 9.11 -7.78 -16.40
CA GLY A 33 8.90 -9.21 -16.20
C GLY A 33 8.08 -9.51 -14.96
N GLN A 34 7.88 -10.81 -14.72
CA GLN A 34 7.11 -11.32 -13.59
C GLN A 34 8.04 -11.80 -12.47
N PHE A 35 7.64 -11.54 -11.23
CA PHE A 35 8.22 -12.17 -10.04
C PHE A 35 7.12 -12.54 -9.04
N THR A 36 7.40 -13.51 -8.18
CA THR A 36 6.48 -14.02 -7.16
C THR A 36 7.06 -13.81 -5.78
N THR A 37 6.22 -13.32 -4.85
CA THR A 37 6.57 -13.20 -3.44
C THR A 37 5.70 -14.13 -2.60
N GLU A 38 6.31 -14.81 -1.62
CA GLU A 38 5.62 -15.44 -0.50
C GLU A 38 5.24 -14.37 0.51
N LEU A 39 4.00 -14.40 1.04
CA LEU A 39 3.50 -13.48 2.05
C LEU A 39 3.36 -14.18 3.40
N TYR A 40 3.92 -13.61 4.44
CA TYR A 40 3.99 -14.19 5.79
C TYR A 40 2.73 -13.92 6.62
N PHE A 41 1.58 -14.35 6.11
CA PHE A 41 0.26 -14.04 6.68
C PHE A 41 0.03 -14.57 8.10
N GLU A 42 0.79 -15.57 8.56
CA GLU A 42 0.72 -16.08 9.93
C GLU A 42 1.57 -15.26 10.90
N ARG A 43 2.68 -14.65 10.43
CA ARG A 43 3.66 -13.92 11.25
C ARG A 43 3.50 -12.41 11.17
N ALA A 44 2.91 -11.90 10.07
CA ALA A 44 2.58 -10.49 9.86
C ALA A 44 1.15 -10.33 9.32
N PRO A 45 0.13 -10.88 10.03
CA PRO A 45 -1.23 -10.98 9.51
C PRO A 45 -1.86 -9.64 9.15
N ARG A 46 -1.62 -8.59 9.92
CA ARG A 46 -2.16 -7.25 9.68
C ARG A 46 -1.53 -6.59 8.46
N THR A 47 -0.22 -6.65 8.36
CA THR A 47 0.54 -6.08 7.24
C THR A 47 0.18 -6.78 5.94
N VAL A 48 0.12 -8.13 5.96
CA VAL A 48 -0.33 -8.92 4.81
C VAL A 48 -1.78 -8.63 4.45
N ALA A 49 -2.69 -8.50 5.44
CA ALA A 49 -4.08 -8.17 5.18
C ALA A 49 -4.24 -6.80 4.53
N ASN A 50 -3.46 -5.80 4.95
CA ASN A 50 -3.42 -4.49 4.30
C ASN A 50 -2.96 -4.60 2.85
N PHE A 51 -1.81 -5.21 2.61
CA PHE A 51 -1.25 -5.37 1.26
C PHE A 51 -2.20 -6.15 0.34
N VAL A 52 -2.69 -7.31 0.77
CA VAL A 52 -3.60 -8.16 -0.01
C VAL A 52 -4.90 -7.45 -0.35
N SER A 53 -5.52 -6.78 0.63
CA SER A 53 -6.80 -6.10 0.40
C SER A 53 -6.67 -4.88 -0.53
N LEU A 54 -5.53 -4.18 -0.52
CA LEU A 54 -5.22 -3.14 -1.49
C LEU A 54 -4.93 -3.73 -2.88
N ALA A 55 -4.16 -4.82 -2.96
CA ALA A 55 -3.83 -5.49 -4.22
C ALA A 55 -5.08 -6.04 -4.93
N GLU A 56 -6.01 -6.63 -4.17
CA GLU A 56 -7.28 -7.16 -4.70
C GLU A 56 -8.35 -6.06 -4.93
N GLY A 57 -8.17 -4.85 -4.38
CA GLY A 57 -9.21 -3.81 -4.39
C GLY A 57 -10.41 -4.14 -3.49
N SER A 58 -10.26 -5.10 -2.57
CA SER A 58 -11.35 -5.51 -1.65
C SER A 58 -11.53 -4.54 -0.49
N ARG A 59 -10.59 -3.59 -0.29
CA ARG A 59 -10.60 -2.55 0.73
C ARG A 59 -10.71 -1.16 0.11
N PRO A 60 -11.59 -0.27 0.62
CA PRO A 60 -11.61 1.11 0.20
C PRO A 60 -10.31 1.84 0.54
N TRP A 61 -9.88 2.70 -0.36
CA TRP A 61 -8.74 3.61 -0.18
C TRP A 61 -9.11 5.02 -0.69
N LEU A 62 -8.39 6.01 -0.22
CA LEU A 62 -8.61 7.41 -0.59
C LEU A 62 -7.59 7.82 -1.66
N ASP A 63 -8.08 8.17 -2.82
CA ASP A 63 -7.34 8.91 -3.82
C ASP A 63 -7.13 10.33 -3.30
N LEU A 64 -5.90 10.62 -2.84
CA LEU A 64 -5.58 11.90 -2.21
C LEU A 64 -5.55 13.07 -3.20
N GLU A 65 -5.33 12.80 -4.48
CA GLU A 65 -5.34 13.82 -5.53
C GLU A 65 -6.78 14.22 -5.90
N GLU A 66 -7.64 13.23 -6.15
CA GLU A 66 -9.03 13.47 -6.53
C GLU A 66 -9.98 13.60 -5.33
N GLY A 67 -9.54 13.23 -4.13
CA GLY A 67 -10.38 13.14 -2.94
C GLY A 67 -11.54 12.17 -3.14
N LYS A 68 -11.32 11.06 -3.81
CA LYS A 68 -12.32 10.02 -4.06
C LYS A 68 -12.02 8.77 -3.26
N ILE A 69 -13.07 8.21 -2.65
CA ILE A 69 -12.98 6.86 -2.10
C ILE A 69 -13.09 5.88 -3.27
N ARG A 70 -12.05 5.08 -3.46
CA ARG A 70 -11.98 4.04 -4.48
C ARG A 70 -12.01 2.66 -3.84
N GLN A 71 -12.51 1.68 -4.57
CA GLN A 71 -12.51 0.26 -4.19
C GLN A 71 -12.17 -0.57 -5.43
N GLU A 72 -10.92 -0.51 -5.80
CA GLU A 72 -10.32 -1.17 -6.96
C GLU A 72 -8.87 -1.53 -6.64
N PRO A 73 -8.20 -2.42 -7.41
CA PRO A 73 -6.80 -2.78 -7.20
C PRO A 73 -5.89 -1.55 -7.15
N TYR A 74 -5.31 -1.31 -5.98
CA TYR A 74 -4.55 -0.10 -5.67
C TYR A 74 -3.23 0.00 -6.43
N TYR A 75 -2.52 -1.11 -6.58
CA TYR A 75 -1.15 -1.13 -7.09
C TYR A 75 -1.03 -1.11 -8.60
N ASN A 76 -2.13 -1.38 -9.33
CA ASN A 76 -2.13 -1.46 -10.78
C ASN A 76 -1.80 -0.09 -11.40
N GLY A 77 -0.80 -0.07 -12.27
CA GLY A 77 -0.31 1.15 -12.91
C GLY A 77 0.69 1.96 -12.08
N LEU A 78 0.96 1.59 -10.82
CA LEU A 78 1.93 2.31 -9.99
C LEU A 78 3.37 1.93 -10.35
N GLY A 79 4.26 2.91 -10.26
CA GLY A 79 5.69 2.76 -10.52
C GLY A 79 6.51 2.39 -9.29
N PHE A 80 7.66 1.75 -9.54
CA PHE A 80 8.76 1.76 -8.58
C PHE A 80 9.44 3.12 -8.64
N HIS A 81 9.05 4.02 -7.76
CA HIS A 81 9.41 5.44 -7.79
C HIS A 81 10.79 5.73 -7.19
N ARG A 82 11.40 4.76 -6.50
CA ARG A 82 12.72 4.86 -5.89
C ARG A 82 13.51 3.58 -6.12
N ILE A 83 14.72 3.71 -6.65
CA ILE A 83 15.63 2.59 -6.92
C ILE A 83 17.02 2.96 -6.41
N ALA A 84 17.33 2.52 -5.20
CA ALA A 84 18.63 2.67 -4.59
C ALA A 84 19.44 1.40 -4.87
N SER A 85 20.29 1.44 -5.90
CA SER A 85 21.07 0.29 -6.37
C SER A 85 21.90 -0.33 -5.24
N GLY A 86 21.87 -1.67 -5.13
CA GLY A 86 22.54 -2.41 -4.06
C GLY A 86 21.88 -2.27 -2.68
N PHE A 87 20.75 -1.56 -2.58
CA PHE A 87 20.02 -1.37 -1.32
C PHE A 87 18.57 -1.83 -1.44
N VAL A 88 17.68 -1.05 -2.05
CA VAL A 88 16.24 -1.38 -2.17
C VAL A 88 15.64 -0.85 -3.48
N ILE A 89 14.54 -1.49 -3.93
CA ILE A 89 13.56 -0.93 -4.86
C ILE A 89 12.27 -0.66 -4.10
N GLN A 90 11.65 0.51 -4.28
CA GLN A 90 10.47 0.95 -3.51
C GLN A 90 9.35 1.39 -4.45
N GLY A 91 8.13 0.91 -4.17
CA GLY A 91 6.91 1.20 -4.90
C GLY A 91 5.72 1.49 -3.99
N GLY A 92 4.51 1.59 -4.58
CA GLY A 92 3.26 1.73 -3.84
C GLY A 92 2.88 3.17 -3.46
N SER A 93 3.46 4.18 -4.13
CA SER A 93 3.10 5.59 -4.01
C SER A 93 2.35 6.02 -5.28
N PRO A 94 1.05 6.40 -5.20
CA PRO A 94 0.24 6.79 -6.37
C PRO A 94 0.82 7.96 -7.16
N ASN A 95 1.29 9.01 -6.49
CA ASN A 95 1.88 10.17 -7.15
C ASN A 95 3.33 9.96 -7.62
N GLY A 96 3.94 8.81 -7.33
CA GLY A 96 5.32 8.51 -7.70
C GLY A 96 6.39 9.35 -7.00
N LEU A 97 6.03 10.14 -5.99
CA LEU A 97 6.97 10.99 -5.24
C LEU A 97 7.37 10.39 -3.89
N GLY A 98 6.72 9.30 -3.46
CA GLY A 98 6.99 8.60 -2.21
C GLY A 98 6.56 9.37 -0.95
N ASN A 99 5.57 10.25 -1.06
CA ASN A 99 5.04 11.06 0.05
C ASN A 99 3.53 10.92 0.25
N ASP A 100 2.89 9.97 -0.43
CA ASP A 100 1.47 9.67 -0.36
C ASP A 100 1.21 8.18 -0.09
N GLY A 101 -0.07 7.81 -0.05
CA GLY A 101 -0.51 6.46 0.26
C GLY A 101 -2.03 6.31 0.19
N PRO A 102 -2.60 5.30 0.87
CA PRO A 102 -4.01 4.94 0.74
C PRO A 102 -4.96 5.84 1.54
N GLY A 103 -4.47 6.98 2.08
CA GLY A 103 -5.22 7.92 2.90
C GLY A 103 -5.22 7.60 4.40
N TYR A 104 -4.60 6.51 4.83
CA TYR A 104 -4.45 6.11 6.23
C TYR A 104 -3.05 5.59 6.51
N THR A 105 -2.73 5.44 7.80
CA THR A 105 -1.53 4.76 8.28
C THR A 105 -1.89 3.75 9.36
N PHE A 106 -1.09 2.67 9.50
CA PHE A 106 -1.28 1.65 10.53
C PHE A 106 0.02 1.33 11.27
N LYS A 107 -0.11 0.71 12.44
CA LYS A 107 1.01 0.41 13.35
C LYS A 107 1.98 -0.61 12.76
N ASP A 108 3.23 -0.54 13.21
CA ASP A 108 4.24 -1.52 12.91
C ASP A 108 3.87 -2.92 13.41
N GLU A 109 4.32 -3.94 12.69
CA GLU A 109 4.10 -5.35 13.02
C GLU A 109 5.42 -6.10 12.86
N PHE A 110 6.14 -6.24 13.98
CA PHE A 110 7.43 -6.92 14.00
C PHE A 110 7.29 -8.35 14.52
N HIS A 111 8.06 -9.26 13.92
CA HIS A 111 8.16 -10.64 14.36
C HIS A 111 9.65 -11.03 14.46
N PRO A 112 10.08 -11.73 15.52
CA PRO A 112 11.50 -11.98 15.76
C PRO A 112 12.19 -12.78 14.63
N ASP A 113 11.44 -13.61 13.90
CA ASP A 113 11.99 -14.42 12.80
C ASP A 113 11.96 -13.69 11.44
N LEU A 114 11.34 -12.49 11.36
CA LEU A 114 11.27 -11.73 10.12
C LEU A 114 12.33 -10.64 10.11
N ARG A 115 13.36 -10.85 9.29
CA ARG A 115 14.58 -10.04 9.24
C ARG A 115 14.90 -9.61 7.80
N HIS A 116 15.65 -8.52 7.69
CA HIS A 116 16.21 -8.04 6.42
C HIS A 116 17.61 -8.66 6.17
N ASP A 117 17.71 -9.98 6.21
CA ASP A 117 18.96 -10.75 6.21
C ASP A 117 19.49 -11.10 4.81
N SER A 118 18.71 -10.86 3.78
CA SER A 118 19.03 -11.24 2.40
C SER A 118 18.47 -10.24 1.39
N ALA A 119 18.85 -10.39 0.12
CA ALA A 119 18.13 -9.79 -1.00
C ALA A 119 16.78 -10.48 -1.17
N GLY A 120 15.79 -9.73 -1.71
CA GLY A 120 14.44 -10.22 -2.00
C GLY A 120 13.45 -10.12 -0.81
N ILE A 121 13.83 -9.55 0.32
CA ILE A 121 12.89 -9.33 1.44
C ILE A 121 11.90 -8.22 1.08
N LEU A 122 10.60 -8.54 1.25
CA LEU A 122 9.48 -7.62 1.06
C LEU A 122 9.08 -7.01 2.40
N SER A 123 9.15 -5.68 2.50
CA SER A 123 8.94 -4.94 3.74
C SER A 123 8.22 -3.61 3.52
N MET A 124 7.55 -3.09 4.55
CA MET A 124 6.82 -1.82 4.48
C MET A 124 7.77 -0.63 4.53
N ALA A 125 7.60 0.31 3.61
CA ALA A 125 8.16 1.64 3.77
C ALA A 125 7.28 2.46 4.73
N ASN A 126 7.91 3.30 5.55
CA ASN A 126 7.25 4.18 6.50
C ASN A 126 7.96 5.54 6.63
N ALA A 127 7.33 6.50 7.28
CA ALA A 127 7.86 7.83 7.59
C ALA A 127 8.18 7.98 9.10
N GLY A 128 8.51 6.89 9.76
CA GLY A 128 8.74 6.76 11.20
C GLY A 128 7.82 5.71 11.83
N PRO A 129 7.91 5.49 13.13
CA PRO A 129 7.13 4.45 13.82
C PRO A 129 5.62 4.56 13.58
N ASN A 130 4.97 3.43 13.29
CA ASN A 130 3.52 3.34 13.15
C ASN A 130 2.92 4.19 12.00
N THR A 131 3.67 4.36 10.91
CA THR A 131 3.23 5.13 9.74
C THR A 131 3.17 4.28 8.46
N ASN A 132 2.99 2.97 8.57
CA ASN A 132 2.82 2.09 7.42
C ASN A 132 1.54 2.47 6.64
N GLY A 133 1.62 2.43 5.32
CA GLY A 133 0.49 2.73 4.43
C GLY A 133 0.38 1.70 3.30
N SER A 134 0.67 2.13 2.08
CA SER A 134 0.71 1.27 0.89
C SER A 134 2.12 1.06 0.36
N GLN A 135 3.07 1.93 0.70
CA GLN A 135 4.42 1.84 0.15
C GLN A 135 5.19 0.64 0.73
N PHE A 136 5.86 -0.07 -0.13
CA PHE A 136 6.70 -1.21 0.20
C PHE A 136 8.05 -1.12 -0.52
N PHE A 137 9.02 -1.86 -0.03
CA PHE A 137 10.28 -2.05 -0.73
C PHE A 137 10.69 -3.52 -0.78
N ILE A 138 11.55 -3.84 -1.75
CA ILE A 138 12.21 -5.14 -1.86
C ILE A 138 13.72 -4.89 -1.73
N THR A 139 14.38 -5.63 -0.86
CA THR A 139 15.82 -5.52 -0.63
C THR A 139 16.63 -6.07 -1.81
N LEU A 140 17.73 -5.42 -2.15
CA LEU A 140 18.71 -5.87 -3.15
C LEU A 140 19.96 -6.49 -2.50
N ALA A 141 20.12 -6.34 -1.18
CA ALA A 141 21.17 -6.89 -0.36
C ALA A 141 20.68 -7.04 1.09
N PRO A 142 21.41 -7.73 1.98
CA PRO A 142 21.11 -7.72 3.42
C PRO A 142 21.14 -6.30 4.00
N THR A 143 20.09 -5.93 4.75
CA THR A 143 19.92 -4.60 5.36
C THR A 143 19.48 -4.71 6.83
N PRO A 144 20.25 -5.40 7.70
CA PRO A 144 19.82 -5.72 9.07
C PRO A 144 19.57 -4.50 9.95
N PHE A 145 20.06 -3.32 9.57
CA PHE A 145 19.77 -2.06 10.27
C PHE A 145 18.33 -1.56 10.09
N LEU A 146 17.54 -2.21 9.21
CA LEU A 146 16.10 -1.96 9.04
C LEU A 146 15.22 -2.86 9.93
N ASP A 147 15.82 -3.86 10.61
CA ASP A 147 15.11 -4.74 11.53
C ASP A 147 14.48 -3.93 12.67
N GLU A 148 13.22 -4.26 13.01
CA GLU A 148 12.43 -3.56 14.04
C GLU A 148 12.22 -2.06 13.78
N VAL A 149 12.47 -1.62 12.51
CA VAL A 149 12.16 -0.29 11.99
C VAL A 149 11.11 -0.38 10.89
N HIS A 150 11.19 -1.44 10.06
CA HIS A 150 10.28 -1.70 8.96
C HIS A 150 9.67 -3.10 9.10
N SER A 151 8.36 -3.20 8.84
CA SER A 151 7.60 -4.45 9.00
C SER A 151 7.83 -5.36 7.79
N VAL A 152 8.61 -6.41 7.97
CA VAL A 152 8.80 -7.48 6.98
C VAL A 152 7.53 -8.31 6.90
N PHE A 153 7.03 -8.54 5.67
CA PHE A 153 5.79 -9.28 5.48
C PHE A 153 5.84 -10.32 4.34
N GLY A 154 7.01 -10.48 3.70
CA GLY A 154 7.19 -11.46 2.64
C GLY A 154 8.62 -11.52 2.11
N ARG A 155 8.81 -12.35 1.09
CA ARG A 155 10.06 -12.45 0.33
C ARG A 155 9.79 -12.85 -1.12
N VAL A 156 10.70 -12.53 -2.01
CA VAL A 156 10.72 -13.04 -3.39
C VAL A 156 11.09 -14.52 -3.36
N VAL A 157 10.29 -15.35 -4.03
CA VAL A 157 10.50 -16.81 -4.16
C VAL A 157 10.77 -17.23 -5.59
N GLU A 158 10.32 -16.42 -6.57
CA GLU A 158 10.57 -16.63 -8.01
C GLU A 158 10.82 -15.28 -8.68
N GLY A 159 11.65 -15.28 -9.74
CA GLY A 159 11.90 -14.08 -10.55
C GLY A 159 12.90 -13.11 -9.91
N MET A 160 13.88 -13.59 -9.13
CA MET A 160 14.89 -12.74 -8.52
C MET A 160 15.71 -11.97 -9.58
N GLU A 161 15.89 -12.54 -10.79
CA GLU A 161 16.52 -11.87 -11.93
C GLU A 161 15.73 -10.66 -12.44
N VAL A 162 14.39 -10.60 -12.18
CA VAL A 162 13.57 -9.42 -12.46
C VAL A 162 13.86 -8.33 -11.42
N ILE A 163 14.00 -8.71 -10.16
CA ILE A 163 14.38 -7.79 -9.06
C ILE A 163 15.75 -7.16 -9.34
N GLU A 164 16.70 -7.97 -9.81
CA GLU A 164 18.04 -7.47 -10.20
C GLU A 164 17.94 -6.49 -11.38
N ARG A 165 17.12 -6.77 -12.41
CA ARG A 165 16.89 -5.83 -13.52
C ARG A 165 16.27 -4.53 -13.03
N LEU A 166 15.25 -4.60 -12.17
CA LEU A 166 14.60 -3.43 -11.56
C LEU A 166 15.61 -2.60 -10.75
N GLY A 167 16.51 -3.25 -10.01
CA GLY A 167 17.55 -2.60 -9.21
C GLY A 167 18.67 -1.94 -10.03
N ASN A 168 18.74 -2.22 -11.33
CA ASN A 168 19.76 -1.70 -12.23
C ASN A 168 19.22 -0.68 -13.26
N VAL A 169 17.96 -0.26 -13.17
CA VAL A 169 17.46 0.79 -14.07
C VAL A 169 18.19 2.12 -13.81
N PRO A 170 18.44 2.92 -14.84
CA PRO A 170 19.10 4.20 -14.70
C PRO A 170 18.32 5.18 -13.80
N VAL A 171 19.00 5.79 -12.86
CA VAL A 171 18.44 6.77 -11.92
C VAL A 171 19.08 8.15 -12.09
N VAL A 172 18.34 9.16 -11.65
CA VAL A 172 18.80 10.58 -11.64
C VAL A 172 18.46 11.23 -10.31
N THR A 173 19.03 12.40 -10.07
CA THR A 173 18.57 13.26 -8.99
C THR A 173 17.27 13.94 -9.42
N HIS A 174 16.20 13.76 -8.65
CA HIS A 174 14.92 14.39 -8.91
C HIS A 174 15.05 15.92 -8.81
N PRO A 175 14.68 16.68 -9.84
CA PRO A 175 15.00 18.12 -9.93
C PRO A 175 14.34 18.97 -8.83
N LEU A 176 13.17 18.55 -8.33
CA LEU A 176 12.44 19.28 -7.29
C LEU A 176 12.67 18.73 -5.87
N LEU A 177 12.89 17.42 -5.74
CA LEU A 177 12.99 16.75 -4.43
C LEU A 177 14.42 16.52 -3.97
N GLY A 178 15.42 16.66 -4.88
CA GLY A 178 16.82 16.38 -4.59
C GLY A 178 17.14 14.91 -4.31
N LYS A 179 16.17 13.98 -4.50
CA LYS A 179 16.38 12.54 -4.31
C LYS A 179 17.22 11.97 -5.45
N THR A 180 18.32 11.30 -5.13
CA THR A 180 19.32 10.82 -6.11
C THR A 180 19.01 9.44 -6.68
N ASP A 181 17.99 8.79 -6.21
CA ASP A 181 17.58 7.40 -6.50
C ASP A 181 16.23 7.32 -7.24
N THR A 182 15.89 8.37 -8.00
CA THR A 182 14.69 8.45 -8.83
C THR A 182 14.96 7.81 -10.19
N PRO A 183 14.23 6.78 -10.63
CA PRO A 183 14.41 6.21 -11.96
C PRO A 183 14.05 7.21 -13.05
N ILE A 184 14.84 7.25 -14.15
CA ILE A 184 14.56 8.10 -15.33
C ILE A 184 13.20 7.72 -15.93
N THR A 185 12.93 6.42 -15.98
CA THR A 185 11.62 5.85 -16.33
C THR A 185 11.28 4.84 -15.25
N ALA A 186 10.24 5.13 -14.49
CA ALA A 186 9.81 4.23 -13.41
C ALA A 186 9.28 2.94 -14.01
N PRO A 187 9.81 1.76 -13.63
CA PRO A 187 9.20 0.48 -13.97
C PRO A 187 7.81 0.38 -13.37
N ILE A 188 6.86 -0.18 -14.11
CA ILE A 188 5.43 -0.18 -13.76
C ILE A 188 4.96 -1.55 -13.31
N ILE A 189 4.22 -1.58 -12.21
CA ILE A 189 3.42 -2.72 -11.77
C ILE A 189 2.15 -2.75 -12.60
N GLN A 190 2.04 -3.68 -13.54
CA GLN A 190 0.85 -3.82 -14.39
C GLN A 190 -0.30 -4.43 -13.60
N SER A 191 -0.01 -5.45 -12.77
CA SER A 191 -0.98 -6.06 -11.86
C SER A 191 -0.29 -6.85 -10.75
N ILE A 192 -1.03 -7.08 -9.66
CA ILE A 192 -0.67 -8.03 -8.60
C ILE A 192 -1.82 -9.02 -8.46
N THR A 193 -1.52 -10.31 -8.64
CA THR A 193 -2.49 -11.40 -8.48
C THR A 193 -2.13 -12.24 -7.25
N LEU A 194 -3.14 -12.64 -6.47
CA LEU A 194 -2.94 -13.45 -5.26
C LEU A 194 -3.23 -14.92 -5.53
N GLU A 195 -2.29 -15.79 -5.19
CA GLU A 195 -2.47 -17.24 -5.18
C GLU A 195 -2.47 -17.77 -3.76
N ARG A 196 -3.47 -18.61 -3.45
CA ARG A 196 -3.66 -19.24 -2.15
C ARG A 196 -3.53 -20.76 -2.32
N GLN A 197 -2.52 -21.34 -1.67
CA GLN A 197 -2.22 -22.77 -1.76
C GLN A 197 -2.23 -23.41 -0.37
N GLY A 198 -2.97 -24.49 -0.23
CA GLY A 198 -3.16 -25.18 1.05
C GLY A 198 -4.29 -24.57 1.90
N GLU A 199 -4.65 -25.29 2.95
CA GLU A 199 -5.85 -24.97 3.75
C GLU A 199 -5.74 -23.64 4.48
N LEU A 200 -4.62 -23.37 5.14
CA LEU A 200 -4.39 -22.13 5.90
C LEU A 200 -4.45 -20.90 5.01
N ALA A 201 -3.77 -20.92 3.86
CA ALA A 201 -3.78 -19.80 2.92
C ALA A 201 -5.17 -19.57 2.30
N ASN A 202 -5.92 -20.65 2.02
CA ASN A 202 -7.30 -20.54 1.54
C ASN A 202 -8.27 -20.00 2.60
N GLN A 203 -8.00 -20.21 3.88
CA GLN A 203 -8.78 -19.64 4.98
C GLN A 203 -8.40 -18.20 5.31
N PHE A 204 -7.25 -17.72 4.85
CA PHE A 204 -6.82 -16.34 5.09
C PHE A 204 -7.78 -15.37 4.39
N ASN A 205 -8.50 -14.61 5.19
CA ASN A 205 -9.41 -13.57 4.72
C ASN A 205 -8.96 -12.20 5.25
N PRO A 206 -8.39 -11.34 4.40
CA PRO A 206 -7.88 -10.04 4.83
C PRO A 206 -8.97 -9.16 5.46
N LEU A 207 -10.25 -9.31 5.05
CA LEU A 207 -11.36 -8.53 5.58
C LEU A 207 -11.75 -8.95 7.01
N LYS A 208 -11.44 -10.17 7.44
CA LYS A 208 -11.63 -10.60 8.84
C LYS A 208 -10.58 -9.99 9.77
N ILE A 209 -9.40 -9.70 9.27
CA ILE A 209 -8.31 -9.02 9.99
C ILE A 209 -8.48 -7.50 9.89
N SER A 210 -9.20 -7.01 8.88
CA SER A 210 -9.46 -5.61 8.58
C SER A 210 -10.05 -4.78 9.75
N PRO A 211 -10.79 -5.30 10.74
CA PRO A 211 -11.15 -4.51 11.93
C PRO A 211 -9.96 -3.94 12.70
N ALA A 212 -8.77 -4.56 12.57
CA ALA A 212 -7.51 -4.05 13.13
C ALA A 212 -6.77 -3.07 12.22
N LEU A 213 -7.38 -2.61 11.13
CA LEU A 213 -6.81 -1.64 10.19
C LEU A 213 -7.71 -0.41 10.08
N PRO A 214 -7.16 0.80 9.86
CA PRO A 214 -7.94 2.03 9.66
C PRO A 214 -8.93 1.91 8.50
N ARG A 215 -10.04 2.64 8.55
CA ARG A 215 -11.09 2.66 7.52
C ARG A 215 -11.16 4.03 6.88
N ILE A 216 -11.53 4.06 5.59
CA ILE A 216 -11.87 5.27 4.87
C ILE A 216 -13.39 5.38 4.80
N GLU A 217 -13.95 6.51 5.22
CA GLU A 217 -15.37 6.78 5.21
C GLU A 217 -15.67 8.24 4.84
N ALA A 218 -16.80 8.47 4.17
CA ALA A 218 -17.33 9.81 4.02
C ALA A 218 -17.95 10.27 5.34
N ILE A 219 -17.76 11.54 5.70
CA ILE A 219 -18.28 12.12 6.94
C ILE A 219 -19.52 12.92 6.63
N GLU A 220 -20.59 12.71 7.40
CA GLU A 220 -21.71 13.63 7.43
C GLU A 220 -21.30 14.94 8.10
N SER A 221 -21.63 16.04 7.45
CA SER A 221 -21.37 17.38 7.97
C SER A 221 -22.62 18.24 7.99
N ARG A 222 -22.63 19.20 8.88
CA ARG A 222 -23.70 20.21 9.02
C ARG A 222 -23.14 21.57 8.65
N ILE A 223 -23.86 22.31 7.82
CA ILE A 223 -23.54 23.71 7.52
C ILE A 223 -24.54 24.57 8.27
N PHE A 224 -24.07 25.54 9.03
CA PHE A 224 -24.91 26.45 9.79
C PHE A 224 -24.35 27.86 9.82
N LEU A 225 -25.24 28.84 10.04
CA LEU A 225 -24.90 30.24 10.22
C LEU A 225 -24.83 30.55 11.72
N THR A 226 -23.73 31.14 12.17
CA THR A 226 -23.60 31.60 13.54
C THR A 226 -24.36 32.90 13.77
N ALA A 227 -24.62 33.26 15.04
CA ALA A 227 -25.25 34.53 15.39
C ALA A 227 -24.42 35.76 14.96
N GLN A 228 -23.15 35.58 14.70
CA GLN A 228 -22.23 36.63 14.21
C GLN A 228 -22.19 36.71 12.68
N GLY A 229 -22.97 35.86 11.98
CA GLY A 229 -23.01 35.84 10.51
C GLY A 229 -21.90 35.02 9.84
N ASP A 230 -21.15 34.23 10.59
CA ASP A 230 -20.14 33.30 10.03
C ASP A 230 -20.80 31.98 9.63
N ILE A 231 -20.48 31.49 8.43
CA ILE A 231 -20.94 30.19 7.96
C ILE A 231 -19.91 29.16 8.39
N ARG A 232 -20.37 28.14 9.13
CA ARG A 232 -19.52 27.06 9.63
C ARG A 232 -19.90 25.70 9.08
N VAL A 233 -18.88 24.86 8.90
CA VAL A 233 -19.02 23.42 8.64
C VAL A 233 -18.64 22.71 9.94
N ALA A 234 -19.54 21.88 10.45
CA ALA A 234 -19.29 21.05 11.63
C ALA A 234 -19.51 19.58 11.32
N TRP A 235 -18.76 18.75 12.01
CA TRP A 235 -18.83 17.29 11.95
C TRP A 235 -18.55 16.71 13.32
N ASP A 236 -18.84 15.43 13.51
CA ASP A 236 -18.49 14.73 14.75
C ASP A 236 -17.05 14.17 14.60
N PRO A 237 -16.03 14.79 15.26
CA PRO A 237 -14.65 14.39 15.14
C PRO A 237 -14.41 13.02 15.78
N LEU A 238 -13.51 12.21 15.21
CA LEU A 238 -13.07 10.96 15.80
C LEU A 238 -11.62 11.08 16.28
N LEU A 239 -11.40 10.82 17.56
CA LEU A 239 -10.08 10.95 18.18
C LEU A 239 -9.06 10.03 17.45
N GLY A 240 -7.93 10.61 17.04
CA GLY A 240 -6.86 9.92 16.35
C GLY A 240 -7.08 9.71 14.85
N ALA A 241 -8.27 10.03 14.31
CA ALA A 241 -8.51 9.97 12.87
C ALA A 241 -7.88 11.15 12.13
N LYS A 242 -7.52 10.94 10.85
CA LYS A 242 -7.21 12.02 9.92
C LYS A 242 -8.47 12.39 9.17
N GLU A 243 -8.85 13.66 9.19
CA GLU A 243 -10.05 14.17 8.54
C GLU A 243 -9.66 15.18 7.46
N TYR A 244 -10.21 15.00 6.28
CA TYR A 244 -9.86 15.78 5.10
C TYR A 244 -11.07 16.56 4.60
N PHE A 245 -10.88 17.84 4.37
CA PHE A 245 -11.80 18.67 3.63
C PHE A 245 -11.28 18.82 2.20
N TYR A 246 -12.10 18.42 1.22
CA TYR A 246 -11.79 18.60 -0.19
C TYR A 246 -12.64 19.70 -0.77
N ALA A 247 -12.01 20.62 -1.48
CA ALA A 247 -12.67 21.74 -2.15
C ALA A 247 -12.32 21.77 -3.64
N SER A 248 -13.26 22.16 -4.48
CA SER A 248 -13.07 22.31 -5.92
C SER A 248 -13.86 23.48 -6.46
N THR A 249 -13.33 24.14 -7.50
CA THR A 249 -13.98 25.21 -8.25
C THR A 249 -14.63 24.71 -9.54
N ASP A 250 -14.29 23.53 -10.02
CA ASP A 250 -14.71 22.98 -11.33
C ASP A 250 -15.17 21.52 -11.28
N MET A 251 -15.19 20.92 -10.09
CA MET A 251 -15.50 19.51 -9.84
C MET A 251 -14.53 18.50 -10.50
N GLN A 252 -13.46 18.99 -11.11
CA GLN A 252 -12.41 18.17 -11.74
C GLN A 252 -11.11 18.19 -10.94
N ASN A 253 -10.72 19.41 -10.51
CA ASN A 253 -9.53 19.61 -9.71
C ASN A 253 -9.90 19.82 -8.24
N TRP A 254 -9.33 19.01 -7.35
CA TRP A 254 -9.63 19.03 -5.92
C TRP A 254 -8.40 19.40 -5.12
N SER A 255 -8.58 20.29 -4.15
CA SER A 255 -7.57 20.62 -3.15
C SER A 255 -7.99 20.07 -1.80
N SER A 256 -7.07 19.44 -1.08
CA SER A 256 -7.35 18.88 0.24
C SER A 256 -6.70 19.69 1.36
N ILE A 257 -7.40 19.76 2.48
CA ILE A 257 -6.91 20.35 3.73
C ILE A 257 -7.15 19.32 4.83
N ILE A 258 -6.15 19.07 5.68
CA ILE A 258 -6.35 18.30 6.90
C ILE A 258 -7.10 19.20 7.89
N LEU A 259 -8.23 18.71 8.38
CA LEU A 259 -9.07 19.45 9.30
C LEU A 259 -8.53 19.43 10.72
N PRO A 260 -8.77 20.51 11.50
CA PRO A 260 -8.41 20.54 12.90
C PRO A 260 -9.30 19.60 13.73
N PRO A 261 -8.81 19.08 14.87
CA PRO A 261 -9.52 18.06 15.65
C PRO A 261 -10.76 18.56 16.41
N GLN A 262 -11.10 19.84 16.35
CA GLN A 262 -12.21 20.43 17.09
C GLN A 262 -13.62 20.21 16.49
N GLY A 263 -13.73 19.57 15.33
CA GLY A 263 -15.01 19.18 14.73
C GLY A 263 -15.79 20.31 14.06
N GLU A 264 -15.21 21.51 13.92
CA GLU A 264 -15.81 22.61 13.16
C GLU A 264 -14.78 23.58 12.58
N VAL A 265 -15.13 24.24 11.48
CA VAL A 265 -14.30 25.25 10.83
C VAL A 265 -15.17 26.32 10.18
N SER A 266 -14.69 27.57 10.12
CA SER A 266 -15.34 28.64 9.36
C SER A 266 -15.18 28.39 7.85
N LEU A 267 -16.30 28.34 7.14
CA LEU A 267 -16.29 28.24 5.67
C LEU A 267 -15.68 29.50 5.03
N MET A 268 -15.94 30.66 5.63
CA MET A 268 -15.35 31.92 5.16
C MET A 268 -13.82 31.92 5.24
N SER A 269 -13.27 31.38 6.34
CA SER A 269 -11.81 31.21 6.51
C SER A 269 -11.25 30.24 5.46
N LEU A 270 -11.93 29.14 5.16
CA LEU A 270 -11.53 28.22 4.11
C LEU A 270 -11.61 28.85 2.73
N MET A 271 -12.67 29.62 2.43
CA MET A 271 -12.85 30.30 1.12
C MET A 271 -11.84 31.40 0.85
N GLN A 272 -11.28 32.03 1.89
CA GLN A 272 -10.19 32.99 1.71
C GLN A 272 -8.90 32.35 1.14
N SER A 273 -8.66 31.10 1.47
CA SER A 273 -7.50 30.34 1.02
C SER A 273 -7.79 29.49 -0.22
N TYR A 274 -9.05 29.11 -0.40
CA TYR A 274 -9.48 28.18 -1.45
C TYR A 274 -10.83 28.64 -2.03
N PRO A 275 -10.90 28.97 -3.33
CA PRO A 275 -12.19 29.20 -3.97
C PRO A 275 -12.98 27.88 -3.96
N ILE A 276 -14.19 27.87 -3.37
CA ILE A 276 -14.98 26.66 -3.16
C ILE A 276 -16.30 26.76 -3.92
N ILE A 277 -16.56 25.83 -4.83
CA ILE A 277 -17.88 25.59 -5.42
C ILE A 277 -18.51 24.33 -4.81
N MET A 278 -17.70 23.29 -4.57
CA MET A 278 -18.13 22.06 -3.91
C MET A 278 -17.12 21.61 -2.88
N ALA A 279 -17.61 20.99 -1.82
CA ALA A 279 -16.80 20.45 -0.74
C ALA A 279 -17.30 19.07 -0.30
N LYS A 280 -16.38 18.23 0.18
CA LYS A 280 -16.68 16.94 0.81
C LYS A 280 -15.73 16.67 1.96
N LEU A 281 -16.21 15.96 2.96
CA LEU A 281 -15.43 15.52 4.10
C LEU A 281 -15.18 14.01 4.01
N ILE A 282 -13.94 13.61 4.23
CA ILE A 282 -13.53 12.20 4.26
C ILE A 282 -12.67 11.97 5.48
N ARG A 283 -12.88 10.83 6.13
CA ARG A 283 -12.14 10.39 7.32
C ARG A 283 -11.36 9.13 7.04
N ALA A 284 -10.09 9.12 7.46
CA ALA A 284 -9.34 7.90 7.71
C ALA A 284 -9.37 7.65 9.23
N THR A 285 -10.05 6.61 9.68
CA THR A 285 -10.13 6.29 11.09
C THR A 285 -8.75 5.97 11.66
N ALA A 286 -8.58 6.12 12.97
CA ALA A 286 -7.36 5.69 13.63
C ALA A 286 -7.15 4.18 13.50
N ASP A 287 -5.89 3.75 13.57
CA ASP A 287 -5.52 2.35 13.74
C ASP A 287 -5.97 1.91 15.15
N PRO A 288 -6.85 0.92 15.27
CA PRO A 288 -7.40 0.47 16.55
C PRO A 288 -6.37 -0.19 17.46
#